data_100e6026cbbf5304e0a830851cfa04dc
#
_entry.id   100e6026cbbf5304e0a830851cfa04dc
#
_cell.length_a   1.000
_cell.length_b   1.000
_cell.length_c   1.000
_cell.angle_alpha   90.00
_cell.angle_beta   90.00
_cell.angle_gamma   90.00
#
_symmetry.space_group_name_H-M   'P 1'
#
loop_
_entity.id
_entity.type
_entity.pdbx_description
1 polymer ?
#
loop_
_entity_poly.entity_id
_entity_poly.type
_entity_poly.pdbx_seq_one_letter_code
_entity_poly.pdbx_strand_id
1 'polypeptide(L)'
;AARPSADEEMDEGYLVLSEAQQNIVKKNNDFAFRLYQQISGMDSEVVSPMSIAYLMGMLANGADGKTQQEILKAIGCEGVSVKELNDCYKALMLSAAKLDKQTTVNIANFIAINKNFRLNSDFARTVADSYQAGVESMDFTNSKSAARINDWCKKQTKGMIPSIIDQVDPAAVSYLLNAIY
;
A
#
# COMPACT_ATOMS: atom_id res chain seq x y z
N ALA A 1 3.63 4.57 39.36
CA ALA A 1 2.58 4.01 38.53
C ALA A 1 3.07 2.65 37.99
N ALA A 2 2.32 1.57 38.24
CA ALA A 2 2.67 0.25 37.75
C ALA A 2 2.47 0.20 36.20
N ARG A 3 3.32 -0.52 35.52
CA ARG A 3 3.22 -0.75 34.07
C ARG A 3 2.01 -1.66 33.83
N PRO A 4 1.12 -1.39 32.86
CA PRO A 4 -0.01 -2.25 32.58
C PRO A 4 0.46 -3.68 32.22
N SER A 5 -0.39 -4.67 32.48
CA SER A 5 -0.12 -6.06 32.08
C SER A 5 -0.28 -6.21 30.55
N ALA A 6 0.38 -7.21 29.95
CA ALA A 6 0.33 -7.46 28.52
C ALA A 6 -1.10 -7.65 27.96
N ASP A 7 -2.05 -8.08 28.81
CA ASP A 7 -3.45 -8.27 28.45
C ASP A 7 -4.27 -6.95 28.48
N GLU A 8 -3.83 -5.97 29.30
CA GLU A 8 -4.43 -4.63 29.33
C GLU A 8 -3.94 -3.75 28.18
N GLU A 9 -2.70 -3.96 27.67
CA GLU A 9 -2.14 -3.23 26.51
C GLU A 9 -2.87 -3.56 25.19
N MET A 10 -3.56 -4.70 25.08
CA MET A 10 -4.31 -5.07 23.86
C MET A 10 -5.65 -4.36 23.73
N ASP A 11 -6.20 -3.77 24.77
CA ASP A 11 -7.51 -3.08 24.76
C ASP A 11 -7.41 -1.56 24.45
N GLU A 12 -6.22 -0.98 24.47
CA GLU A 12 -6.00 0.46 24.22
C GLU A 12 -5.53 0.80 22.79
N GLY A 13 -5.53 -0.16 21.85
CA GLY A 13 -5.24 0.11 20.43
C GLY A 13 -3.75 0.30 20.10
N TYR A 14 -2.84 0.02 21.02
CA TYR A 14 -1.40 0.12 20.76
C TYR A 14 -0.89 -1.02 19.88
N LEU A 15 -0.25 -0.64 18.77
CA LEU A 15 0.45 -1.59 17.91
C LEU A 15 1.80 -1.95 18.52
N VAL A 16 1.97 -3.19 18.95
CA VAL A 16 3.26 -3.72 19.39
C VAL A 16 4.00 -4.27 18.18
N LEU A 17 5.07 -3.59 17.78
CA LEU A 17 5.94 -3.99 16.68
C LEU A 17 7.15 -4.74 17.20
N SER A 18 7.54 -5.82 16.51
CA SER A 18 8.82 -6.47 16.72
C SER A 18 9.99 -5.53 16.38
N GLU A 19 11.19 -5.83 16.83
CA GLU A 19 12.39 -5.04 16.51
C GLU A 19 12.62 -4.91 14.99
N ALA A 20 12.43 -6.00 14.25
CA ALA A 20 12.52 -6.00 12.78
C ALA A 20 11.48 -5.06 12.14
N GLN A 21 10.24 -5.07 12.62
CA GLN A 21 9.18 -4.18 12.14
C GLN A 21 9.45 -2.72 12.50
N GLN A 22 9.96 -2.43 13.71
CA GLN A 22 10.38 -1.09 14.11
C GLN A 22 11.49 -0.55 13.21
N ASN A 23 12.45 -1.40 12.83
CA ASN A 23 13.49 -1.03 11.88
C ASN A 23 12.91 -0.69 10.49
N ILE A 24 11.94 -1.45 10.00
CA ILE A 24 11.24 -1.17 8.72
C ILE A 24 10.50 0.17 8.82
N VAL A 25 9.78 0.43 9.90
CA VAL A 25 9.09 1.72 10.12
C VAL A 25 10.09 2.89 10.11
N LYS A 26 11.24 2.77 10.78
CA LYS A 26 12.28 3.78 10.74
C LYS A 26 12.79 4.03 9.32
N LYS A 27 13.08 2.98 8.57
CA LYS A 27 13.50 3.06 7.17
C LYS A 27 12.46 3.75 6.28
N ASN A 28 11.17 3.43 6.50
CA ASN A 28 10.07 4.08 5.79
C ASN A 28 9.92 5.56 6.15
N ASN A 29 10.16 5.95 7.40
CA ASN A 29 10.19 7.35 7.78
C ASN A 29 11.35 8.10 7.09
N ASP A 30 12.53 7.51 7.03
CA ASP A 30 13.67 8.08 6.29
C ASP A 30 13.35 8.20 4.78
N PHE A 31 12.67 7.23 4.20
CA PHE A 31 12.16 7.30 2.83
C PHE A 31 11.17 8.45 2.66
N ALA A 32 10.22 8.60 3.59
CA ALA A 32 9.22 9.66 3.55
C ALA A 32 9.85 11.06 3.50
N PHE A 33 10.87 11.31 4.33
CA PHE A 33 11.59 12.58 4.33
C PHE A 33 12.36 12.80 3.02
N ARG A 34 13.05 11.78 2.50
CA ARG A 34 13.75 11.88 1.21
C ARG A 34 12.79 12.15 0.06
N LEU A 35 11.65 11.46 0.03
CA LEU A 35 10.61 11.67 -0.97
C LEU A 35 10.10 13.11 -0.92
N TYR A 36 9.75 13.59 0.28
CA TYR A 36 9.28 14.97 0.46
C TYR A 36 10.29 16.01 -0.03
N GLN A 37 11.57 15.82 0.27
CA GLN A 37 12.65 16.72 -0.19
C GLN A 37 12.76 16.77 -1.73
N GLN A 38 12.40 15.69 -2.43
CA GLN A 38 12.47 15.64 -3.89
C GLN A 38 11.27 16.27 -4.60
N ILE A 39 10.10 16.25 -3.95
CA ILE A 39 8.84 16.71 -4.56
C ILE A 39 8.39 18.05 -4.01
N SER A 40 8.91 18.50 -2.85
CA SER A 40 8.50 19.76 -2.25
C SER A 40 8.87 20.93 -3.15
N GLY A 41 7.88 21.73 -3.49
CA GLY A 41 7.98 22.96 -4.29
C GLY A 41 7.56 24.19 -3.50
N MET A 42 7.19 25.24 -4.21
CA MET A 42 6.65 26.48 -3.64
C MET A 42 5.15 26.45 -3.43
N ASP A 43 4.47 25.46 -3.99
CA ASP A 43 3.02 25.29 -3.92
C ASP A 43 2.64 24.38 -2.73
N SER A 44 1.37 24.40 -2.34
CA SER A 44 0.83 23.49 -1.34
C SER A 44 0.70 22.09 -1.92
N GLU A 45 1.38 21.12 -1.32
CA GLU A 45 1.40 19.74 -1.77
C GLU A 45 0.91 18.80 -0.65
N VAL A 46 0.16 17.78 -1.02
CA VAL A 46 -0.23 16.68 -0.13
C VAL A 46 0.26 15.37 -0.73
N VAL A 47 1.09 14.67 -0.01
CA VAL A 47 1.63 13.37 -0.42
C VAL A 47 1.51 12.37 0.71
N SER A 48 1.24 11.10 0.36
CA SER A 48 1.26 9.98 1.30
C SER A 48 2.44 9.04 0.98
N PRO A 49 3.57 9.19 1.65
CA PRO A 49 4.71 8.28 1.48
C PRO A 49 4.36 6.82 1.82
N MET A 50 3.43 6.62 2.77
CA MET A 50 2.94 5.29 3.14
C MET A 50 2.19 4.61 1.98
N SER A 51 1.37 5.35 1.24
CA SER A 51 0.71 4.84 0.02
C SER A 51 1.72 4.35 -1.00
N ILE A 52 2.79 5.14 -1.23
CA ILE A 52 3.86 4.77 -2.15
C ILE A 52 4.61 3.54 -1.65
N ALA A 53 4.91 3.47 -0.35
CA ALA A 53 5.58 2.32 0.26
C ALA A 53 4.74 1.03 0.09
N TYR A 54 3.42 1.08 0.28
CA TYR A 54 2.54 -0.07 0.04
C TYR A 54 2.51 -0.50 -1.43
N LEU A 55 2.42 0.46 -2.36
CA LEU A 55 2.48 0.16 -3.79
C LEU A 55 3.80 -0.50 -4.18
N MET A 56 4.93 0.03 -3.70
CA MET A 56 6.25 -0.52 -3.95
C MET A 56 6.42 -1.90 -3.29
N GLY A 57 5.87 -2.11 -2.11
CA GLY A 57 5.84 -3.42 -1.44
C GLY A 57 5.06 -4.45 -2.25
N MET A 58 3.88 -4.11 -2.78
CA MET A 58 3.14 -4.99 -3.69
C MET A 58 3.95 -5.28 -4.96
N LEU A 59 4.58 -4.27 -5.55
CA LEU A 59 5.41 -4.43 -6.75
C LEU A 59 6.61 -5.34 -6.49
N ALA A 60 7.27 -5.23 -5.33
CA ALA A 60 8.39 -6.07 -4.91
C ALA A 60 8.01 -7.56 -4.84
N ASN A 61 6.75 -7.89 -4.50
CA ASN A 61 6.25 -9.26 -4.51
C ASN A 61 6.09 -9.83 -5.92
N GLY A 62 5.95 -8.99 -6.93
CA GLY A 62 5.87 -9.39 -8.34
C GLY A 62 7.21 -9.34 -9.07
N ALA A 63 8.26 -8.89 -8.41
CA ALA A 63 9.60 -8.75 -8.97
C ALA A 63 10.55 -9.80 -8.40
N ASP A 64 11.66 -10.05 -9.11
CA ASP A 64 12.71 -10.98 -8.69
C ASP A 64 14.09 -10.38 -8.94
N GLY A 65 15.12 -10.97 -8.31
CA GLY A 65 16.52 -10.64 -8.50
C GLY A 65 16.82 -9.15 -8.30
N LYS A 66 17.50 -8.56 -9.29
CA LYS A 66 17.95 -7.16 -9.22
C LYS A 66 16.79 -6.17 -9.13
N THR A 67 15.72 -6.38 -9.89
CA THR A 67 14.54 -5.49 -9.88
C THR A 67 13.91 -5.43 -8.50
N GLN A 68 13.73 -6.57 -7.83
CA GLN A 68 13.21 -6.61 -6.47
C GLN A 68 14.11 -5.84 -5.49
N GLN A 69 15.43 -6.03 -5.59
CA GLN A 69 16.41 -5.33 -4.75
C GLN A 69 16.37 -3.81 -4.97
N GLU A 70 16.26 -3.36 -6.22
CA GLU A 70 16.16 -1.93 -6.54
C GLU A 70 14.87 -1.31 -5.99
N ILE A 71 13.74 -2.03 -6.05
CA ILE A 71 12.48 -1.58 -5.43
C ILE A 71 12.64 -1.43 -3.91
N LEU A 72 13.18 -2.45 -3.23
CA LEU A 72 13.40 -2.40 -1.78
C LEU A 72 14.34 -1.26 -1.40
N LYS A 73 15.40 -1.05 -2.18
CA LYS A 73 16.34 0.06 -1.97
C LYS A 73 15.67 1.41 -2.14
N ALA A 74 14.80 1.58 -3.14
CA ALA A 74 14.08 2.84 -3.38
C ALA A 74 13.26 3.29 -2.16
N ILE A 75 12.59 2.36 -1.48
CA ILE A 75 11.83 2.64 -0.25
C ILE A 75 12.68 2.57 1.04
N GLY A 76 14.01 2.49 0.89
CA GLY A 76 14.94 2.46 2.03
C GLY A 76 15.05 1.11 2.74
N CYS A 77 14.41 0.07 2.24
CA CYS A 77 14.36 -1.27 2.83
C CYS A 77 15.45 -2.22 2.26
N GLU A 78 16.60 -1.69 1.83
CA GLU A 78 17.72 -2.53 1.41
C GLU A 78 18.12 -3.52 2.53
N GLY A 79 18.29 -4.79 2.17
CA GLY A 79 18.62 -5.88 3.11
C GLY A 79 17.42 -6.43 3.91
N VAL A 80 16.22 -5.87 3.75
CA VAL A 80 14.98 -6.42 4.30
C VAL A 80 14.44 -7.47 3.33
N SER A 81 14.02 -8.62 3.85
CA SER A 81 13.32 -9.59 3.01
C SER A 81 11.89 -9.12 2.68
N VAL A 82 11.39 -9.52 1.49
CA VAL A 82 10.01 -9.21 1.10
C VAL A 82 9.00 -9.76 2.11
N LYS A 83 9.29 -10.91 2.71
CA LYS A 83 8.45 -11.50 3.75
C LYS A 83 8.35 -10.61 4.99
N GLU A 84 9.48 -10.13 5.52
CA GLU A 84 9.49 -9.21 6.68
C GLU A 84 8.76 -7.90 6.38
N LEU A 85 8.93 -7.38 5.15
CA LEU A 85 8.21 -6.20 4.69
C LEU A 85 6.68 -6.45 4.67
N ASN A 86 6.25 -7.59 4.11
CA ASN A 86 4.85 -7.99 4.06
C ASN A 86 4.24 -8.12 5.47
N ASP A 87 4.94 -8.78 6.38
CA ASP A 87 4.48 -8.98 7.76
C ASP A 87 4.35 -7.62 8.49
N CYS A 88 5.29 -6.69 8.26
CA CYS A 88 5.23 -5.34 8.82
C CYS A 88 4.05 -4.54 8.25
N TYR A 89 3.89 -4.51 6.93
CA TYR A 89 2.83 -3.74 6.29
C TYR A 89 1.44 -4.28 6.62
N LYS A 90 1.29 -5.61 6.70
CA LYS A 90 0.06 -6.25 7.17
C LYS A 90 -0.29 -5.79 8.60
N ALA A 91 0.68 -5.81 9.51
CA ALA A 91 0.48 -5.37 10.88
C ALA A 91 0.05 -3.90 10.96
N LEU A 92 0.72 -3.01 10.22
CA LEU A 92 0.37 -1.58 10.16
C LEU A 92 -1.05 -1.35 9.62
N MET A 93 -1.42 -2.02 8.53
CA MET A 93 -2.76 -1.89 7.93
C MET A 93 -3.87 -2.38 8.85
N LEU A 94 -3.69 -3.53 9.50
CA LEU A 94 -4.68 -4.10 10.42
C LEU A 94 -4.85 -3.25 11.67
N SER A 95 -3.79 -2.57 12.10
CA SER A 95 -3.82 -1.72 13.29
C SER A 95 -4.36 -0.33 13.01
N ALA A 96 -4.14 0.20 11.80
CA ALA A 96 -4.61 1.54 11.41
C ALA A 96 -6.13 1.69 11.61
N ALA A 97 -6.92 0.66 11.30
CA ALA A 97 -8.37 0.66 11.47
C ALA A 97 -8.83 0.64 12.95
N LYS A 98 -7.91 0.41 13.90
CA LYS A 98 -8.21 0.25 15.32
C LYS A 98 -7.56 1.33 16.21
N LEU A 99 -6.82 2.27 15.61
CA LEU A 99 -6.02 3.26 16.34
C LEU A 99 -6.88 4.18 17.24
N ASP A 100 -8.08 4.51 16.79
CA ASP A 100 -8.96 5.41 17.52
C ASP A 100 -10.43 5.09 17.18
N LYS A 101 -11.28 5.09 18.21
CA LYS A 101 -12.74 4.87 18.04
C LYS A 101 -13.45 6.07 17.39
N GLN A 102 -12.85 7.26 17.42
CA GLN A 102 -13.43 8.48 16.87
C GLN A 102 -12.92 8.79 15.45
N THR A 103 -11.82 8.14 15.03
CA THR A 103 -11.20 8.36 13.73
C THR A 103 -11.41 7.13 12.84
N THR A 104 -11.90 7.36 11.63
CA THR A 104 -11.96 6.30 10.62
C THR A 104 -10.72 6.35 9.75
N VAL A 105 -9.91 5.30 9.78
CA VAL A 105 -8.79 5.11 8.84
C VAL A 105 -9.13 3.92 7.94
N ASN A 106 -9.15 4.15 6.63
CA ASN A 106 -9.32 3.11 5.64
C ASN A 106 -8.13 3.11 4.68
N ILE A 107 -7.38 2.03 4.66
CA ILE A 107 -6.28 1.81 3.73
C ILE A 107 -6.71 0.69 2.79
N ALA A 108 -6.83 0.99 1.52
CA ALA A 108 -7.30 0.05 0.51
C ALA A 108 -6.30 -0.05 -0.64
N ASN A 109 -6.05 -1.27 -1.10
CA ASN A 109 -5.19 -1.57 -2.22
C ASN A 109 -5.95 -2.30 -3.33
N PHE A 110 -5.60 -2.04 -4.58
CA PHE A 110 -6.23 -2.66 -5.72
C PHE A 110 -5.26 -2.83 -6.88
N ILE A 111 -5.37 -3.96 -7.55
CA ILE A 111 -4.61 -4.27 -8.76
C ILE A 111 -5.60 -4.56 -9.87
N ALA A 112 -5.67 -3.65 -10.85
CA ALA A 112 -6.32 -3.90 -12.11
C ALA A 112 -5.29 -4.53 -13.06
N ILE A 113 -5.55 -5.71 -13.58
CA ILE A 113 -4.69 -6.38 -14.55
C ILE A 113 -5.37 -6.46 -15.91
N ASN A 114 -4.62 -6.16 -16.96
CA ASN A 114 -5.11 -6.33 -18.32
C ASN A 114 -5.39 -7.82 -18.60
N LYS A 115 -6.60 -8.13 -19.07
CA LYS A 115 -7.06 -9.50 -19.36
C LYS A 115 -6.15 -10.31 -20.29
N ASN A 116 -5.30 -9.62 -21.07
CA ASN A 116 -4.33 -10.25 -21.96
C ASN A 116 -3.11 -10.83 -21.22
N PHE A 117 -2.97 -10.55 -19.94
CA PHE A 117 -1.89 -11.04 -19.09
C PHE A 117 -2.44 -11.96 -18.00
N ARG A 118 -1.67 -13.00 -17.70
CA ARG A 118 -2.02 -13.92 -16.62
C ARG A 118 -1.21 -13.56 -15.37
N LEU A 119 -1.91 -13.22 -14.31
CA LEU A 119 -1.29 -12.98 -13.03
C LEU A 119 -0.85 -14.30 -12.38
N ASN A 120 0.33 -14.31 -11.76
CA ASN A 120 0.77 -15.43 -10.96
C ASN A 120 -0.15 -15.59 -9.73
N SER A 121 -0.64 -16.82 -9.49
CA SER A 121 -1.57 -17.10 -8.39
C SER A 121 -0.97 -16.87 -7.02
N ASP A 122 0.34 -17.15 -6.85
CA ASP A 122 1.02 -16.94 -5.57
C ASP A 122 1.21 -15.46 -5.28
N PHE A 123 1.54 -14.66 -6.29
CA PHE A 123 1.55 -13.21 -6.18
C PHE A 123 0.17 -12.67 -5.79
N ALA A 124 -0.89 -13.08 -6.50
CA ALA A 124 -2.25 -12.62 -6.20
C ALA A 124 -2.67 -12.95 -4.76
N ARG A 125 -2.35 -14.16 -4.29
CA ARG A 125 -2.61 -14.58 -2.90
C ARG A 125 -1.81 -13.74 -1.91
N THR A 126 -0.53 -13.54 -2.16
CA THR A 126 0.35 -12.79 -1.26
C THR A 126 -0.11 -11.33 -1.10
N VAL A 127 -0.46 -10.65 -2.20
CA VAL A 127 -0.93 -9.26 -2.11
C VAL A 127 -2.32 -9.14 -1.48
N ALA A 128 -3.18 -10.12 -1.69
CA ALA A 128 -4.47 -10.18 -0.99
C ALA A 128 -4.30 -10.38 0.52
N ASP A 129 -3.40 -11.28 0.95
CA ASP A 129 -3.20 -11.60 2.35
C ASP A 129 -2.43 -10.51 3.11
N SER A 130 -1.38 -9.94 2.48
CA SER A 130 -0.46 -9.02 3.17
C SER A 130 -0.85 -7.56 3.00
N TYR A 131 -1.52 -7.20 1.91
CA TYR A 131 -1.89 -5.82 1.59
C TYR A 131 -3.40 -5.61 1.48
N GLN A 132 -4.21 -6.65 1.76
CA GLN A 132 -5.67 -6.63 1.57
C GLN A 132 -6.07 -6.14 0.16
N ALA A 133 -5.23 -6.44 -0.83
CA ALA A 133 -5.42 -5.96 -2.18
C ALA A 133 -6.54 -6.71 -2.89
N GLY A 134 -7.50 -5.99 -3.44
CA GLY A 134 -8.41 -6.51 -4.45
C GLY A 134 -7.66 -6.72 -5.77
N VAL A 135 -7.91 -7.82 -6.46
CA VAL A 135 -7.32 -8.09 -7.78
C VAL A 135 -8.43 -8.35 -8.78
N GLU A 136 -8.43 -7.62 -9.89
CA GLU A 136 -9.47 -7.74 -10.92
C GLU A 136 -8.86 -7.71 -12.33
N SER A 137 -9.23 -8.70 -13.14
CA SER A 137 -8.86 -8.74 -14.55
C SER A 137 -9.85 -7.92 -15.38
N MET A 138 -9.33 -6.99 -16.20
CA MET A 138 -10.14 -6.04 -16.97
C MET A 138 -9.71 -5.98 -18.42
N ASP A 139 -10.64 -5.61 -19.28
CA ASP A 139 -10.36 -5.28 -20.68
C ASP A 139 -9.92 -3.82 -20.81
N PHE A 140 -8.63 -3.58 -20.90
CA PHE A 140 -8.09 -2.22 -21.00
C PHE A 140 -8.40 -1.52 -22.34
N THR A 141 -8.95 -2.24 -23.33
CA THR A 141 -9.50 -1.61 -24.55
C THR A 141 -10.91 -1.08 -24.36
N ASN A 142 -11.57 -1.44 -23.24
CA ASN A 142 -12.92 -1.02 -22.94
C ASN A 142 -12.93 0.26 -22.09
N SER A 143 -13.61 1.31 -22.56
CA SER A 143 -13.75 2.57 -21.85
C SER A 143 -14.36 2.44 -20.44
N LYS A 144 -15.12 1.37 -20.17
CA LYS A 144 -15.66 1.10 -18.83
C LYS A 144 -14.61 0.73 -17.80
N SER A 145 -13.40 0.36 -18.21
CA SER A 145 -12.32 0.01 -17.26
C SER A 145 -11.85 1.20 -16.45
N ALA A 146 -11.74 2.38 -17.06
CA ALA A 146 -11.45 3.61 -16.31
C ALA A 146 -12.56 3.93 -15.29
N ALA A 147 -13.82 3.83 -15.70
CA ALA A 147 -14.95 4.04 -14.79
C ALA A 147 -14.92 3.06 -13.61
N ARG A 148 -14.61 1.78 -13.85
CA ARG A 148 -14.50 0.76 -12.80
C ARG A 148 -13.40 1.07 -11.78
N ILE A 149 -12.24 1.56 -12.24
CA ILE A 149 -11.14 2.00 -11.37
C ILE A 149 -11.57 3.22 -10.54
N ASN A 150 -12.20 4.19 -11.18
CA ASN A 150 -12.68 5.41 -10.51
C ASN A 150 -13.78 5.08 -9.47
N ASP A 151 -14.70 4.19 -9.79
CA ASP A 151 -15.74 3.73 -8.85
C ASP A 151 -15.13 3.05 -7.62
N TRP A 152 -14.07 2.25 -7.81
CA TRP A 152 -13.34 1.67 -6.69
C TRP A 152 -12.74 2.78 -5.81
N CYS A 153 -12.02 3.73 -6.39
CA CYS A 153 -11.40 4.84 -5.65
C CYS A 153 -12.46 5.66 -4.89
N LYS A 154 -13.53 6.06 -5.58
CA LYS A 154 -14.65 6.80 -4.99
C LYS A 154 -15.24 6.06 -3.79
N LYS A 155 -15.44 4.74 -3.90
CA LYS A 155 -15.96 3.91 -2.81
C LYS A 155 -15.01 3.88 -1.62
N GLN A 156 -13.70 3.66 -1.85
CA GLN A 156 -12.72 3.56 -0.76
C GLN A 156 -12.49 4.88 -0.04
N THR A 157 -12.68 6.00 -0.72
CA THR A 157 -12.53 7.35 -0.17
C THR A 157 -13.86 8.01 0.24
N LYS A 158 -14.93 7.23 0.36
CA LYS A 158 -16.29 7.71 0.68
C LYS A 158 -16.74 8.91 -0.19
N GLY A 159 -16.33 8.91 -1.45
CA GLY A 159 -16.68 9.92 -2.43
C GLY A 159 -15.75 11.13 -2.49
N MET A 160 -14.75 11.23 -1.62
CA MET A 160 -13.83 12.38 -1.59
C MET A 160 -12.94 12.44 -2.84
N ILE A 161 -12.57 11.29 -3.41
CA ILE A 161 -11.81 11.22 -4.66
C ILE A 161 -12.70 10.50 -5.71
N PRO A 162 -13.46 11.26 -6.49
CA PRO A 162 -14.43 10.66 -7.43
C PRO A 162 -13.78 10.08 -8.69
N SER A 163 -12.58 10.56 -9.07
CA SER A 163 -11.84 10.12 -10.25
C SER A 163 -10.34 10.30 -10.05
N ILE A 164 -9.56 9.33 -10.55
CA ILE A 164 -8.09 9.34 -10.52
C ILE A 164 -7.48 9.05 -11.89
N ILE A 165 -8.30 8.64 -12.86
CA ILE A 165 -7.86 8.29 -14.20
C ILE A 165 -8.96 8.64 -15.22
N ASP A 166 -8.58 9.24 -16.33
CA ASP A 166 -9.53 9.56 -17.41
C ASP A 166 -9.70 8.40 -18.37
N GLN A 167 -8.61 7.71 -18.68
CA GLN A 167 -8.59 6.56 -19.58
C GLN A 167 -7.54 5.55 -19.16
N VAL A 168 -7.75 4.29 -19.52
CA VAL A 168 -6.80 3.19 -19.32
C VAL A 168 -5.99 3.02 -20.60
N ASP A 169 -4.66 2.90 -20.49
CA ASP A 169 -3.80 2.58 -21.62
C ASP A 169 -3.98 1.09 -21.98
N PRO A 170 -4.42 0.77 -23.21
CA PRO A 170 -4.58 -0.62 -23.64
C PRO A 170 -3.28 -1.42 -23.66
N ALA A 171 -2.13 -0.76 -23.74
CA ALA A 171 -0.82 -1.40 -23.72
C ALA A 171 -0.28 -1.64 -22.30
N ALA A 172 -0.89 -1.04 -21.29
CA ALA A 172 -0.49 -1.27 -19.91
C ALA A 172 -0.74 -2.73 -19.49
N VAL A 173 0.15 -3.26 -18.67
CA VAL A 173 0.03 -4.60 -18.08
C VAL A 173 -0.92 -4.57 -16.88
N SER A 174 -0.74 -3.58 -16.00
CA SER A 174 -1.53 -3.44 -14.78
C SER A 174 -1.53 -2.00 -14.25
N TYR A 175 -2.50 -1.70 -13.42
CA TYR A 175 -2.54 -0.53 -12.57
C TYR A 175 -2.56 -0.97 -11.11
N LEU A 176 -1.62 -0.49 -10.32
CA LEU A 176 -1.58 -0.68 -8.88
C LEU A 176 -2.07 0.60 -8.21
N LEU A 177 -3.06 0.46 -7.35
CA LEU A 177 -3.73 1.59 -6.72
C LEU A 177 -3.73 1.43 -5.19
N ASN A 178 -3.53 2.54 -4.51
CA ASN A 178 -3.72 2.64 -3.07
C ASN A 178 -4.58 3.86 -2.78
N ALA A 179 -5.49 3.73 -1.84
CA ALA A 179 -6.30 4.82 -1.31
C ALA A 179 -6.23 4.80 0.20
N ILE A 180 -5.97 5.97 0.80
CA ILE A 180 -6.05 6.20 2.25
C ILE A 180 -7.14 7.25 2.49
N TYR A 181 -8.08 6.90 3.40
CA TYR A 181 -9.16 7.77 3.84
C TYR A 181 -9.08 7.95 5.35
#